data_fe3c617be6b76fa76d919a2373d4db8e
#
_entry.id   fe3c617be6b76fa76d919a2373d4db8e
#
_cell.length_a   1.000
_cell.length_b   1.000
_cell.length_c   1.000
_cell.angle_alpha   90.00
_cell.angle_beta   90.00
_cell.angle_gamma   90.00
#
_symmetry.space_group_name_H-M   'P 1'
#
loop_
_entity.id
_entity.type
_entity.pdbx_description
1 polymer ?
#
loop_
_entity_poly.entity_id
_entity_poly.type
_entity_poly.pdbx_seq_one_letter_code
_entity_poly.pdbx_strand_id
1 'polypeptide(L)'
;MEAANPIRVLLLTNQTILISEIDEVLAEIGQPDCKLINPCVIIDGKVSKWMSDLTPNKEMFMSSDKILTLVDPSKNILEEYKKITQ
;
A
#
# COMPACT_ATOMS: atom_id res chain seq x y z
N MET A 1 -5.32 -23.25 3.71
CA MET A 1 -4.50 -22.12 4.13
C MET A 1 -4.65 -20.99 3.13
N GLU A 2 -4.91 -19.80 3.62
CA GLU A 2 -5.06 -18.66 2.74
C GLU A 2 -3.71 -18.18 2.24
N ALA A 3 -3.67 -17.83 0.96
CA ALA A 3 -2.51 -17.17 0.42
C ALA A 3 -2.44 -15.75 0.95
N ALA A 4 -1.26 -15.30 1.32
CA ALA A 4 -1.07 -13.92 1.73
C ALA A 4 -1.26 -13.01 0.51
N ASN A 5 -1.83 -11.82 0.73
CA ASN A 5 -1.92 -10.83 -0.32
C ASN A 5 -0.53 -10.33 -0.68
N PRO A 6 -0.28 -10.01 -1.95
CA PRO A 6 1.03 -9.52 -2.35
C PRO A 6 1.35 -8.17 -1.71
N ILE A 7 2.62 -7.98 -1.36
CA ILE A 7 3.13 -6.70 -0.88
C ILE A 7 3.78 -6.01 -2.07
N ARG A 8 3.35 -4.79 -2.36
CA ARG A 8 3.82 -4.04 -3.52
C ARG A 8 4.23 -2.63 -3.15
N VAL A 9 5.13 -2.08 -3.92
CA VAL A 9 5.44 -0.64 -3.89
C VAL A 9 4.58 0.02 -4.95
N LEU A 10 3.90 1.09 -4.56
CA LEU A 10 2.97 1.82 -5.42
C LEU A 10 3.48 3.24 -5.64
N LEU A 11 3.58 3.65 -6.91
CA LEU A 11 3.80 5.05 -7.25
C LEU A 11 2.44 5.65 -7.62
N LEU A 12 2.01 6.65 -6.88
CA LEU A 12 0.72 7.29 -7.10
C LEU A 12 0.84 8.48 -8.06
N THR A 13 -0.30 8.93 -8.57
CA THR A 13 -0.35 10.04 -9.53
C THR A 13 0.17 11.36 -8.94
N ASN A 14 0.12 11.51 -7.61
CA ASN A 14 0.66 12.69 -6.93
C ASN A 14 2.12 12.51 -6.49
N GLN A 15 2.79 11.48 -7.02
CA GLN A 15 4.19 11.14 -6.73
C GLN A 15 4.45 10.60 -5.32
N THR A 16 3.41 10.33 -4.56
CA THR A 16 3.56 9.62 -3.29
C THR A 16 3.94 8.17 -3.55
N ILE A 17 4.89 7.65 -2.79
CA ILE A 17 5.33 6.26 -2.90
C ILE A 17 4.88 5.52 -1.65
N LEU A 18 4.10 4.47 -1.84
CA LEU A 18 3.61 3.64 -0.76
C LEU A 18 4.15 2.23 -0.86
N ILE A 19 4.16 1.52 0.25
CA ILE A 19 4.32 0.07 0.28
C ILE A 19 3.17 -0.49 1.10
N SER A 20 2.52 -1.54 0.61
CA SER A 20 1.32 -2.09 1.24
C SER A 20 1.03 -3.48 0.75
N GLU A 21 0.37 -4.28 1.58
CA GLU A 21 -0.37 -5.42 1.06
C GLU A 21 -1.53 -4.89 0.24
N ILE A 22 -1.82 -5.55 -0.88
CA ILE A 22 -2.89 -5.13 -1.77
C ILE A 22 -3.83 -6.29 -2.01
N ASP A 23 -5.11 -6.00 -1.86
CA ASP A 23 -6.18 -6.93 -2.18
C ASP A 23 -7.08 -6.24 -3.21
N GLU A 24 -7.14 -6.81 -4.42
CA GLU A 24 -8.03 -6.29 -5.44
C GLU A 24 -9.45 -6.73 -5.12
N VAL A 25 -10.37 -5.78 -5.15
CA VAL A 25 -11.76 -6.06 -4.83
C VAL A 25 -12.63 -5.76 -6.05
N LEU A 26 -13.72 -6.51 -6.17
CA LEU A 26 -14.68 -6.24 -7.23
C LEU A 26 -15.43 -4.95 -6.90
N ALA A 27 -15.48 -4.07 -7.88
CA ALA A 27 -16.13 -2.77 -7.69
C ALA A 27 -16.74 -2.31 -9.02
N GLU A 28 -17.77 -1.50 -8.91
CA GLU A 28 -18.36 -0.88 -10.07
C GLU A 28 -17.46 0.25 -10.56
N ILE A 29 -17.64 0.62 -11.82
CA ILE A 29 -16.88 1.72 -12.43
C ILE A 29 -17.05 2.98 -11.56
N GLY A 30 -15.92 3.60 -11.22
CA GLY A 30 -15.91 4.80 -10.39
C GLY A 30 -15.83 4.55 -8.90
N GLN A 31 -15.88 3.28 -8.47
CA GLN A 31 -15.73 2.92 -7.06
C GLN A 31 -14.29 2.46 -6.77
N PRO A 32 -13.80 2.63 -5.53
CA PRO A 32 -12.48 2.11 -5.18
C PRO A 32 -12.41 0.61 -5.38
N ASP A 33 -11.40 0.15 -6.09
CA ASP A 33 -11.23 -1.26 -6.45
C ASP A 33 -9.97 -1.88 -5.89
N CYS A 34 -9.21 -1.16 -5.07
CA CYS A 34 -8.04 -1.67 -4.39
C CYS A 34 -8.16 -1.45 -2.90
N LYS A 35 -7.92 -2.50 -2.12
CA LYS A 35 -7.86 -2.41 -0.68
C LYS A 35 -6.41 -2.46 -0.25
N LEU A 36 -5.95 -1.43 0.45
CA LEU A 36 -4.59 -1.39 0.99
C LEU A 36 -4.64 -1.83 2.44
N ILE A 37 -3.81 -2.79 2.79
CA ILE A 37 -3.74 -3.33 4.15
C ILE A 37 -2.39 -2.92 4.74
N ASN A 38 -2.43 -2.20 5.85
CA ASN A 38 -1.24 -1.64 6.52
C ASN A 38 -0.39 -0.79 5.57
N PRO A 39 -0.96 0.21 4.90
CA PRO A 39 -0.17 1.02 3.98
C PRO A 39 0.87 1.84 4.73
N CYS A 40 2.07 1.90 4.16
CA CYS A 40 3.16 2.72 4.65
C CYS A 40 3.65 3.63 3.54
N VAL A 41 4.20 4.78 3.91
CA VAL A 41 4.76 5.72 2.95
C VAL A 41 6.28 5.58 2.95
N ILE A 42 6.89 5.76 1.77
CA ILE A 42 8.34 5.74 1.62
C ILE A 42 8.79 7.16 1.32
N ILE A 43 9.60 7.72 2.23
CA ILE A 43 10.14 9.08 2.08
C ILE A 43 11.64 8.98 2.28
N ASP A 44 12.42 9.42 1.29
CA ASP A 44 13.88 9.38 1.32
C ASP A 44 14.41 7.98 1.64
N GLY A 45 13.76 6.96 1.08
CA GLY A 45 14.16 5.57 1.26
C GLY A 45 13.78 4.97 2.60
N LYS A 46 13.01 5.68 3.41
CA LYS A 46 12.58 5.18 4.72
C LYS A 46 11.09 4.91 4.75
N VAL A 47 10.73 3.80 5.38
CA VAL A 47 9.33 3.36 5.50
C VAL A 47 8.74 3.86 6.81
N SER A 48 7.56 4.46 6.74
CA SER A 48 6.84 4.87 7.94
C SER A 48 5.34 4.67 7.71
N LYS A 49 4.58 4.63 8.80
CA LYS A 49 3.13 4.42 8.68
C LYS A 49 2.49 5.61 7.97
N TRP A 50 1.57 5.31 7.05
CA TRP A 50 0.89 6.33 6.27
C TRP A 50 -0.44 6.65 6.92
N MET A 51 -0.69 7.94 7.10
CA MET A 51 -1.95 8.46 7.64
C MET A 51 -2.25 8.02 9.09
N SER A 52 -1.27 7.51 9.82
CA SER A 52 -1.50 7.02 11.17
C SER A 52 -1.92 8.12 12.15
N ASP A 53 -1.56 9.38 11.86
CA ASP A 53 -1.96 10.52 12.68
C ASP A 53 -3.38 10.99 12.38
N LEU A 54 -3.98 10.49 11.31
CA LEU A 54 -5.29 10.93 10.84
C LEU A 54 -6.38 9.90 11.09
N THR A 55 -6.01 8.62 11.14
CA THR A 55 -6.99 7.55 11.30
C THR A 55 -6.36 6.34 11.97
N PRO A 56 -7.14 5.61 12.80
CA PRO A 56 -6.68 4.33 13.35
C PRO A 56 -6.84 3.17 12.38
N ASN A 57 -7.44 3.40 11.22
CA ASN A 57 -7.71 2.33 10.26
C ASN A 57 -6.41 1.75 9.71
N LYS A 58 -6.36 0.43 9.64
CA LYS A 58 -5.24 -0.29 9.04
C LYS A 58 -5.54 -0.73 7.62
N GLU A 59 -6.77 -0.58 7.18
CA GLU A 59 -7.21 -0.93 5.84
C GLU A 59 -7.87 0.29 5.21
N MET A 60 -7.53 0.54 3.96
CA MET A 60 -8.04 1.69 3.22
C MET A 60 -8.35 1.27 1.80
N PHE A 61 -9.29 1.96 1.18
CA PHE A 61 -9.63 1.71 -0.21
C PHE A 61 -9.06 2.81 -1.09
N MET A 62 -8.65 2.42 -2.28
CA MET A 62 -8.08 3.34 -3.26
C MET A 62 -8.53 2.93 -4.66
N SER A 63 -8.75 3.91 -5.51
CA SER A 63 -9.02 3.64 -6.92
C SER A 63 -7.73 3.31 -7.65
N SER A 64 -7.73 2.25 -8.44
CA SER A 64 -6.54 1.83 -9.18
C SER A 64 -6.08 2.86 -10.19
N ASP A 65 -6.96 3.73 -10.65
CA ASP A 65 -6.59 4.78 -11.60
C ASP A 65 -5.68 5.85 -10.99
N LYS A 66 -5.51 5.86 -9.68
CA LYS A 66 -4.56 6.75 -9.00
C LYS A 66 -3.17 6.13 -8.88
N ILE A 67 -3.00 4.90 -9.29
CA ILE A 67 -1.74 4.19 -9.22
C ILE A 67 -1.08 4.20 -10.59
N LEU A 68 0.10 4.83 -10.68
CA LEU A 68 0.85 4.84 -11.93
C LEU A 68 1.60 3.54 -12.15
N THR A 69 2.18 2.99 -11.10
CA THR A 69 3.05 1.83 -11.21
C THR A 69 2.97 1.00 -9.95
N LEU A 70 2.92 -0.32 -10.14
CA LEU A 70 3.02 -1.32 -9.07
C LEU A 70 4.27 -2.14 -9.33
N VAL A 71 5.15 -2.24 -8.33
CA VAL A 71 6.36 -3.04 -8.46
C VAL A 71 6.60 -3.84 -7.19
N ASP A 72 7.44 -4.86 -7.30
CA ASP A 72 7.85 -5.61 -6.13
C ASP A 72 8.81 -4.78 -5.30
N PRO A 73 8.71 -4.83 -3.96
CA PRO A 73 9.65 -4.10 -3.12
C PRO A 73 11.03 -4.73 -3.15
N SER A 74 12.06 -3.90 -2.94
CA SER A 74 13.39 -4.43 -2.72
C SER A 74 13.42 -5.17 -1.38
N LYS A 75 14.41 -6.02 -1.19
CA LYS A 75 14.54 -6.80 0.04
C LYS A 75 14.60 -5.91 1.28
N ASN A 76 15.39 -4.83 1.22
CA ASN A 76 15.55 -3.92 2.36
C ASN A 76 14.25 -3.21 2.70
N ILE A 77 13.55 -2.74 1.71
CA ILE A 77 12.27 -2.04 1.91
C ILE A 77 11.22 -3.01 2.47
N LEU A 78 11.19 -4.23 1.96
CA LEU A 78 10.26 -5.24 2.45
C LEU A 78 10.52 -5.58 3.92
N GLU A 79 11.79 -5.69 4.31
CA GLU A 79 12.14 -5.96 5.70
C GLU A 79 11.71 -4.82 6.63
N GLU A 80 11.93 -3.58 6.23
CA GLU A 80 11.48 -2.43 7.01
C GLU A 80 9.97 -2.40 7.15
N TYR A 81 9.26 -2.69 6.07
CA TYR A 81 7.80 -2.74 6.09
C TYR A 81 7.30 -3.79 7.08
N LYS A 82 7.88 -4.99 7.04
CA LYS A 82 7.47 -6.06 7.94
C LYS A 82 7.71 -5.71 9.41
N LYS A 83 8.81 -5.03 9.71
CA LYS A 83 9.12 -4.60 11.07
C LYS A 83 8.09 -3.60 11.59
N ILE A 84 7.68 -2.68 10.75
CA ILE A 84 6.75 -1.61 11.14
C ILE A 84 5.33 -2.15 11.30
N THR A 85 4.95 -3.12 10.50
CA THR A 85 3.58 -3.63 10.46
C THR A 85 3.33 -4.86 11.34
N GLN A 86 4.34 -5.35 11.99
CA GLN A 86 4.19 -6.44 12.94
C GLN A 86 3.67 -5.97 14.28
#